data_b448a3f5c0737e5d9af22765816ca339
#
_entry.id   b448a3f5c0737e5d9af22765816ca339
#
_cell.length_a   1.000
_cell.length_b   1.000
_cell.length_c   1.000
_cell.angle_alpha   90.00
_cell.angle_beta   90.00
_cell.angle_gamma   90.00
#
_symmetry.space_group_name_H-M   'P 1'
#
loop_
_entity.id
_entity.type
_entity.pdbx_description
1 polymer ?
#
loop_
_entity_poly.entity_id
_entity_poly.type
_entity_poly.pdbx_seq_one_letter_code
_entity_poly.pdbx_strand_id
1 'polypeptide(L)'
;MGQKSHRGSTRTLKPLTLSNPAPLKGRLIRRYKRFLADVEWPSGEVTTVHCPNPGSMKGTDQPGSAVRCSTSPNPNRKLSQTLEMIRVGRIWVGLHAVRANTLIAKALGQEALPFVRGYGRVRSEVRVGERSRLDFALDQNPKDPRPLYIEVKSVTLAEGITARFPDAVTERGRRHLEELTTLHSAGARSMLLFVVQRGDCEAVEPADDIDPAYGIALRQAAAAGVETRAVRARVNARGLRLEKELPVRMP
;
A
#
# COMPACT_ATOMS: atom_id res chain seq x y z
N MET A 1 -25.85 23.03 -23.57
CA MET A 1 -25.16 23.29 -22.29
C MET A 1 -24.00 22.31 -22.16
N GLY A 2 -22.78 22.78 -22.39
CA GLY A 2 -21.61 21.90 -22.50
C GLY A 2 -21.05 21.49 -21.16
N GLN A 3 -20.93 20.19 -20.91
CA GLN A 3 -20.17 19.64 -19.80
C GLN A 3 -18.68 19.92 -20.04
N LYS A 4 -18.10 20.83 -19.25
CA LYS A 4 -16.64 21.02 -19.18
C LYS A 4 -16.04 19.81 -18.46
N SER A 5 -15.43 18.90 -19.23
CA SER A 5 -14.57 17.85 -18.69
C SER A 5 -13.36 18.50 -18.01
N HIS A 6 -13.29 18.40 -16.69
CA HIS A 6 -12.07 18.73 -15.95
C HIS A 6 -11.00 17.69 -16.32
N ARG A 7 -10.18 18.00 -17.33
CA ARG A 7 -8.89 17.33 -17.54
C ARG A 7 -7.98 17.75 -16.38
N GLY A 8 -7.95 16.96 -15.31
CA GLY A 8 -6.98 17.11 -14.25
C GLY A 8 -5.57 16.97 -14.82
N SER A 9 -4.77 18.02 -14.70
CA SER A 9 -3.34 17.99 -14.98
C SER A 9 -2.70 16.87 -14.15
N THR A 10 -2.28 15.80 -14.80
CA THR A 10 -1.52 14.70 -14.19
C THR A 10 -0.16 15.24 -13.75
N ARG A 11 -0.07 15.68 -12.51
CA ARG A 11 1.20 16.10 -11.91
C ARG A 11 2.11 14.88 -11.81
N THR A 12 3.25 14.94 -12.47
CA THR A 12 4.21 13.82 -12.51
C THR A 12 4.86 13.60 -11.14
N LEU A 13 4.85 12.35 -10.66
CA LEU A 13 5.60 11.95 -9.47
C LEU A 13 7.12 12.11 -9.74
N LYS A 14 7.88 12.52 -8.72
CA LYS A 14 9.34 12.45 -8.83
C LYS A 14 9.76 10.96 -8.77
N PRO A 15 10.66 10.51 -9.65
CA PRO A 15 11.15 9.14 -9.60
C PRO A 15 11.81 8.84 -8.26
N LEU A 16 11.37 7.77 -7.61
CA LEU A 16 11.88 7.35 -6.33
C LEU A 16 11.98 5.83 -6.28
N THR A 17 13.08 5.30 -5.78
CA THR A 17 13.26 3.87 -5.56
C THR A 17 13.59 3.61 -4.08
N LEU A 18 12.84 2.70 -3.48
CA LEU A 18 13.17 2.07 -2.21
C LEU A 18 13.94 0.79 -2.52
N SER A 19 15.23 0.75 -2.20
CA SER A 19 16.01 -0.48 -2.31
C SER A 19 15.47 -1.53 -1.35
N ASN A 20 15.24 -2.71 -1.88
CA ASN A 20 14.78 -3.85 -1.10
C ASN A 20 15.44 -5.11 -1.65
N PRO A 21 16.69 -5.38 -1.27
CA PRO A 21 17.40 -6.54 -1.76
C PRO A 21 16.71 -7.83 -1.28
N ALA A 22 16.16 -8.56 -2.23
CA ALA A 22 15.57 -9.87 -2.03
C ALA A 22 16.36 -10.88 -2.91
N PRO A 23 17.61 -11.21 -2.53
CA PRO A 23 18.51 -11.98 -3.38
C PRO A 23 18.10 -13.46 -3.48
N LEU A 24 17.47 -13.99 -2.43
CA LEU A 24 17.11 -15.40 -2.38
C LEU A 24 15.95 -15.69 -3.35
N LYS A 25 16.14 -16.67 -4.22
CA LYS A 25 15.15 -17.13 -5.17
C LYS A 25 14.60 -18.47 -4.73
N GLY A 26 13.29 -18.65 -4.80
CA GLY A 26 12.63 -19.92 -4.47
C GLY A 26 11.30 -20.06 -5.17
N ARG A 27 10.59 -21.12 -4.84
CA ARG A 27 9.20 -21.38 -5.25
C ARG A 27 8.32 -21.46 -4.03
N LEU A 28 7.15 -20.85 -4.08
CA LEU A 28 6.16 -20.97 -3.02
C LEU A 28 5.59 -22.39 -3.03
N ILE A 29 5.64 -23.08 -1.91
CA ILE A 29 4.94 -24.34 -1.72
C ILE A 29 3.54 -24.08 -1.22
N ARG A 30 3.43 -23.30 -0.11
CA ARG A 30 2.15 -22.91 0.49
C ARG A 30 2.30 -21.71 1.41
N ARG A 31 1.20 -21.01 1.64
CA ARG A 31 1.05 -20.03 2.71
C ARG A 31 0.06 -20.57 3.75
N TYR A 32 0.32 -20.34 5.03
CA TYR A 32 -0.53 -20.81 6.12
C TYR A 32 -0.35 -19.98 7.39
N LYS A 33 -1.26 -20.14 8.33
CA LYS A 33 -1.27 -19.40 9.61
C LYS A 33 -1.02 -17.89 9.41
N ARG A 34 -1.52 -17.33 8.31
CA ARG A 34 -1.47 -15.90 7.97
C ARG A 34 -0.05 -15.34 7.73
N PHE A 35 0.94 -15.73 8.53
CA PHE A 35 2.28 -15.14 8.53
C PHE A 35 3.40 -16.11 8.19
N LEU A 36 3.08 -17.30 7.75
CA LEU A 36 4.03 -18.34 7.39
C LEU A 36 3.89 -18.72 5.92
N ALA A 37 5.01 -18.99 5.28
CA ALA A 37 5.06 -19.57 3.95
C ALA A 37 6.20 -20.59 3.87
N ASP A 38 5.95 -21.74 3.24
CA ASP A 38 7.00 -22.71 2.93
C ASP A 38 7.52 -22.41 1.51
N VAL A 39 8.83 -22.28 1.40
CA VAL A 39 9.54 -21.96 0.16
C VAL A 39 10.56 -23.05 -0.13
N GLU A 40 10.51 -23.58 -1.35
CA GLU A 40 11.51 -24.48 -1.89
C GLU A 40 12.62 -23.68 -2.56
N TRP A 41 13.87 -23.93 -2.16
CA TRP A 41 15.06 -23.32 -2.74
C TRP A 41 15.57 -24.10 -3.96
N PRO A 42 16.48 -23.54 -4.78
CA PRO A 42 17.08 -24.27 -5.89
C PRO A 42 17.84 -25.53 -5.49
N SER A 43 18.24 -25.67 -4.23
CA SER A 43 18.85 -26.90 -3.67
C SER A 43 17.86 -28.04 -3.48
N GLY A 44 16.54 -27.80 -3.56
CA GLY A 44 15.48 -28.72 -3.18
C GLY A 44 15.13 -28.68 -1.69
N GLU A 45 15.85 -27.91 -0.88
CA GLU A 45 15.51 -27.71 0.52
C GLU A 45 14.25 -26.85 0.66
N VAL A 46 13.38 -27.22 1.60
CA VAL A 46 12.18 -26.44 1.94
C VAL A 46 12.35 -25.77 3.30
N THR A 47 12.14 -24.47 3.35
CA THR A 47 12.25 -23.68 4.57
C THR A 47 10.98 -22.88 4.81
N THR A 48 10.53 -22.81 6.08
CA THR A 48 9.46 -21.90 6.47
C THR A 48 10.02 -20.48 6.61
N VAL A 49 9.42 -19.54 5.89
CA VAL A 49 9.78 -18.12 5.90
C VAL A 49 8.65 -17.25 6.48
N HIS A 50 8.97 -16.08 6.98
CA HIS A 50 7.96 -15.10 7.41
C HIS A 50 7.26 -14.48 6.20
N CYS A 51 5.93 -14.48 6.19
CA CYS A 51 5.10 -13.80 5.21
C CYS A 51 4.53 -12.50 5.83
N PRO A 52 5.04 -11.31 5.49
CA PRO A 52 4.67 -10.05 6.14
C PRO A 52 3.42 -9.40 5.55
N ASN A 53 2.52 -10.19 4.99
CA ASN A 53 1.23 -9.74 4.47
C ASN A 53 0.10 -10.23 5.37
N PRO A 54 -0.63 -9.32 6.07
CA PRO A 54 -1.73 -9.70 6.96
C PRO A 54 -3.04 -10.03 6.21
N GLY A 55 -3.15 -9.69 4.92
CA GLY A 55 -4.34 -9.92 4.10
C GLY A 55 -4.53 -11.36 3.68
N SER A 56 -5.53 -11.62 2.85
CA SER A 56 -5.82 -12.95 2.31
C SER A 56 -4.78 -13.42 1.31
N MET A 57 -4.08 -12.48 0.66
CA MET A 57 -3.19 -12.72 -0.48
C MET A 57 -3.89 -13.33 -1.71
N LYS A 58 -5.20 -13.17 -1.84
CA LYS A 58 -5.98 -13.64 -2.99
C LYS A 58 -5.27 -13.28 -4.31
N GLY A 59 -4.99 -14.28 -5.14
CA GLY A 59 -4.28 -14.13 -6.41
C GLY A 59 -2.75 -13.93 -6.30
N THR A 60 -2.19 -13.99 -5.08
CA THR A 60 -0.74 -13.84 -4.83
C THR A 60 -0.16 -14.91 -3.92
N ASP A 61 -0.82 -16.08 -3.85
CA ASP A 61 -0.43 -17.22 -3.01
C ASP A 61 -0.40 -18.55 -3.77
N GLN A 62 -0.37 -18.50 -5.11
CA GLN A 62 -0.41 -19.69 -5.96
C GLN A 62 0.84 -20.56 -5.74
N PRO A 63 0.68 -21.83 -5.32
CA PRO A 63 1.79 -22.79 -5.22
C PRO A 63 2.57 -22.93 -6.53
N GLY A 64 3.89 -23.15 -6.42
CA GLY A 64 4.80 -23.24 -7.56
C GLY A 64 5.26 -21.89 -8.13
N SER A 65 4.63 -20.77 -7.73
CA SER A 65 5.03 -19.44 -8.17
C SER A 65 6.45 -19.10 -7.71
N ALA A 66 7.22 -18.46 -8.61
CA ALA A 66 8.54 -17.95 -8.24
C ALA A 66 8.41 -16.84 -7.18
N VAL A 67 9.23 -16.92 -6.14
CA VAL A 67 9.30 -15.94 -5.07
C VAL A 67 10.71 -15.40 -4.87
N ARG A 68 10.78 -14.26 -4.18
CA ARG A 68 12.05 -13.73 -3.68
C ARG A 68 11.93 -13.43 -2.21
N CYS A 69 12.99 -13.76 -1.48
CA CYS A 69 13.08 -13.56 -0.05
C CYS A 69 14.32 -12.74 0.31
N SER A 70 14.22 -12.00 1.41
CA SER A 70 15.33 -11.35 2.07
C SER A 70 15.76 -12.15 3.31
N THR A 71 16.99 -11.95 3.76
CA THR A 71 17.47 -12.45 5.04
C THR A 71 17.50 -11.32 6.06
N SER A 72 17.01 -11.56 7.26
CA SER A 72 17.07 -10.62 8.36
C SER A 72 18.52 -10.51 8.87
N PRO A 73 19.04 -9.30 9.14
CA PRO A 73 20.33 -9.13 9.80
C PRO A 73 20.30 -9.49 11.29
N ASN A 74 19.10 -9.64 11.89
CA ASN A 74 18.95 -10.00 13.30
C ASN A 74 19.07 -11.53 13.47
N PRO A 75 20.16 -12.03 14.09
CA PRO A 75 20.38 -13.46 14.27
C PRO A 75 19.39 -14.13 15.23
N ASN A 76 18.77 -13.35 16.12
CA ASN A 76 17.81 -13.86 17.11
C ASN A 76 16.38 -14.01 16.55
N ARG A 77 16.18 -13.71 15.26
CA ARG A 77 14.86 -13.82 14.65
C ARG A 77 14.53 -15.28 14.37
N LYS A 78 13.38 -15.76 14.89
CA LYS A 78 12.93 -17.14 14.75
C LYS A 78 12.85 -17.61 13.29
N LEU A 79 12.40 -16.73 12.37
CA LEU A 79 12.39 -16.97 10.93
C LEU A 79 13.33 -15.98 10.27
N SER A 80 14.50 -16.46 9.86
CA SER A 80 15.56 -15.61 9.30
C SER A 80 15.20 -15.02 7.93
N GLN A 81 14.38 -15.71 7.13
CA GLN A 81 13.98 -15.24 5.81
C GLN A 81 12.58 -14.60 5.85
N THR A 82 12.37 -13.63 4.95
CA THR A 82 11.10 -12.94 4.74
C THR A 82 10.72 -12.99 3.27
N LEU A 83 9.48 -13.38 3.00
CA LEU A 83 8.87 -13.37 1.68
C LEU A 83 8.59 -11.93 1.25
N GLU A 84 9.35 -11.42 0.29
CA GLU A 84 9.26 -10.02 -0.15
C GLU A 84 8.35 -9.83 -1.36
N MET A 85 8.41 -10.76 -2.31
CA MET A 85 7.61 -10.67 -3.53
C MET A 85 7.36 -12.04 -4.16
N ILE A 86 6.26 -12.11 -4.91
CA ILE A 86 5.84 -13.28 -5.69
C ILE A 86 5.65 -12.90 -7.15
N ARG A 87 5.88 -13.83 -8.05
CA ARG A 87 5.62 -13.65 -9.47
C ARG A 87 4.20 -14.08 -9.82
N VAL A 88 3.42 -13.15 -10.38
CA VAL A 88 2.09 -13.41 -10.92
C VAL A 88 2.14 -13.14 -12.43
N GLY A 89 1.98 -14.18 -13.23
CA GLY A 89 2.19 -14.07 -14.66
C GLY A 89 3.59 -13.55 -15.01
N ARG A 90 3.65 -12.37 -15.63
CA ARG A 90 4.91 -11.74 -16.08
C ARG A 90 5.47 -10.69 -15.11
N ILE A 91 4.75 -10.36 -14.04
CA ILE A 91 5.13 -9.27 -13.13
C ILE A 91 5.51 -9.78 -11.74
N TRP A 92 6.26 -8.97 -11.01
CA TRP A 92 6.47 -9.14 -9.58
C TRP A 92 5.45 -8.32 -8.78
N VAL A 93 4.85 -8.94 -7.77
CA VAL A 93 3.95 -8.31 -6.81
C VAL A 93 4.64 -8.28 -5.46
N GLY A 94 4.69 -7.11 -4.83
CA GLY A 94 5.28 -6.93 -3.50
C GLY A 94 4.32 -7.38 -2.42
N LEU A 95 4.80 -8.23 -1.51
CA LEU A 95 3.98 -8.82 -0.46
C LEU A 95 4.17 -8.14 0.90
N HIS A 96 5.27 -7.43 1.07
CA HIS A 96 5.63 -6.82 2.35
C HIS A 96 4.90 -5.48 2.54
N ALA A 97 3.78 -5.50 3.29
CA ALA A 97 2.92 -4.33 3.49
C ALA A 97 3.68 -3.11 4.06
N VAL A 98 4.60 -3.32 5.03
CA VAL A 98 5.41 -2.25 5.63
C VAL A 98 6.30 -1.52 4.61
N ARG A 99 6.64 -2.17 3.48
CA ARG A 99 7.43 -1.52 2.43
C ARG A 99 6.66 -0.39 1.74
N ALA A 100 5.33 -0.46 1.69
CA ALA A 100 4.49 0.64 1.21
C ALA A 100 4.69 1.88 2.10
N ASN A 101 4.58 1.74 3.41
CA ASN A 101 4.78 2.83 4.36
C ASN A 101 6.21 3.40 4.29
N THR A 102 7.23 2.52 4.20
CA THR A 102 8.63 2.95 4.04
C THR A 102 8.85 3.74 2.74
N LEU A 103 8.23 3.31 1.63
CA LEU A 103 8.29 4.01 0.35
C LEU A 103 7.64 5.40 0.45
N ILE A 104 6.46 5.48 1.08
CA ILE A 104 5.75 6.75 1.27
C ILE A 104 6.51 7.66 2.23
N ALA A 105 7.04 7.17 3.34
CA ALA A 105 7.89 7.96 4.24
C ALA A 105 9.05 8.63 3.49
N LYS A 106 9.75 7.84 2.66
CA LYS A 106 10.84 8.36 1.81
C LYS A 106 10.33 9.37 0.79
N ALA A 107 9.15 9.11 0.19
CA ALA A 107 8.54 10.00 -0.79
C ALA A 107 8.11 11.34 -0.18
N LEU A 108 7.59 11.34 1.04
CA LEU A 108 7.25 12.54 1.79
C LEU A 108 8.50 13.36 2.12
N GLY A 109 9.56 12.74 2.64
CA GLY A 109 10.83 13.41 2.96
C GLY A 109 11.56 13.99 1.74
N GLN A 110 11.27 13.51 0.52
CA GLN A 110 11.85 14.01 -0.74
C GLN A 110 10.88 14.82 -1.59
N GLU A 111 9.70 15.15 -1.04
CA GLU A 111 8.62 15.83 -1.77
C GLU A 111 8.34 15.20 -3.16
N ALA A 112 8.35 13.86 -3.21
CA ALA A 112 8.14 13.12 -4.45
C ALA A 112 6.66 13.00 -4.84
N LEU A 113 5.74 13.30 -3.91
CA LEU A 113 4.30 13.28 -4.11
C LEU A 113 3.80 14.69 -4.41
N PRO A 114 3.40 15.01 -5.66
CA PRO A 114 3.04 16.37 -6.06
C PRO A 114 1.77 16.91 -5.37
N PHE A 115 0.93 16.02 -4.85
CA PHE A 115 -0.28 16.34 -4.11
C PHE A 115 -0.04 16.52 -2.58
N VAL A 116 1.22 16.28 -2.11
CA VAL A 116 1.66 16.51 -0.73
C VAL A 116 2.98 17.26 -0.76
N ARG A 117 2.92 18.59 -0.71
CA ARG A 117 4.13 19.44 -0.76
C ARG A 117 4.05 20.60 0.22
N GLY A 118 5.20 21.11 0.60
CA GLY A 118 5.34 22.31 1.41
C GLY A 118 5.17 22.10 2.90
N TYR A 119 5.09 20.87 3.38
CA TYR A 119 5.04 20.56 4.81
C TYR A 119 6.46 20.50 5.39
N GLY A 120 6.73 21.31 6.40
CA GLY A 120 8.05 21.39 7.05
C GLY A 120 8.32 20.24 8.02
N ARG A 121 7.27 19.56 8.50
CA ARG A 121 7.42 18.45 9.45
C ARG A 121 6.56 17.24 9.05
N VAL A 122 7.18 16.05 9.06
CA VAL A 122 6.54 14.75 8.83
C VAL A 122 6.72 13.90 10.09
N ARG A 123 5.65 13.36 10.62
CA ARG A 123 5.64 12.42 11.75
C ARG A 123 5.00 11.11 11.31
N SER A 124 5.59 9.98 11.71
CA SER A 124 5.07 8.64 11.44
C SER A 124 4.36 8.07 12.66
N GLU A 125 3.46 7.10 12.46
CA GLU A 125 2.76 6.35 13.50
C GLU A 125 2.07 7.25 14.53
N VAL A 126 1.31 8.23 14.05
CA VAL A 126 0.69 9.27 14.87
C VAL A 126 -0.58 8.75 15.54
N ARG A 127 -0.62 8.81 16.87
CA ARG A 127 -1.80 8.43 17.65
C ARG A 127 -2.96 9.39 17.36
N VAL A 128 -4.12 8.83 17.05
CA VAL A 128 -5.37 9.56 16.80
C VAL A 128 -6.45 8.95 17.68
N GLY A 129 -7.13 9.77 18.47
CA GLY A 129 -8.07 9.26 19.46
C GLY A 129 -7.42 8.29 20.46
N GLU A 130 -8.22 7.41 21.06
CA GLU A 130 -7.75 6.50 22.11
C GLU A 130 -7.15 5.20 21.59
N ARG A 131 -7.58 4.73 20.42
CA ARG A 131 -7.38 3.33 19.96
C ARG A 131 -6.69 3.17 18.61
N SER A 132 -6.37 4.28 17.93
CA SER A 132 -5.84 4.19 16.57
C SER A 132 -4.57 4.98 16.36
N ARG A 133 -3.83 4.57 15.34
CA ARG A 133 -2.69 5.30 14.79
C ARG A 133 -2.85 5.38 13.29
N LEU A 134 -2.62 6.57 12.76
CA LEU A 134 -2.48 6.79 11.33
C LEU A 134 -1.01 6.80 10.95
N ASP A 135 -0.72 6.41 9.73
CA ASP A 135 0.65 6.19 9.28
C ASP A 135 1.49 7.48 9.28
N PHE A 136 0.88 8.63 8.90
CA PHE A 136 1.60 9.91 8.86
C PHE A 136 0.72 11.09 9.27
N ALA A 137 1.36 12.09 9.90
CA ALA A 137 0.83 13.43 10.06
C ALA A 137 1.88 14.46 9.63
N LEU A 138 1.45 15.44 8.85
CA LEU A 138 2.27 16.50 8.31
C LEU A 138 1.74 17.85 8.77
N ASP A 139 2.63 18.76 9.14
CA ASP A 139 2.30 20.13 9.56
C ASP A 139 3.39 21.13 9.14
N GLN A 140 3.23 22.39 9.55
CA GLN A 140 4.15 23.48 9.21
C GLN A 140 4.19 23.79 7.71
N ASN A 141 3.03 23.79 7.04
CA ASN A 141 2.94 24.27 5.66
C ASN A 141 2.59 25.76 5.65
N PRO A 142 3.47 26.66 5.18
CA PRO A 142 3.20 28.11 5.19
C PRO A 142 2.05 28.51 4.25
N LYS A 143 1.68 27.67 3.27
CA LYS A 143 0.59 27.94 2.32
C LYS A 143 -0.75 27.34 2.75
N ASP A 144 -0.75 26.39 3.67
CA ASP A 144 -1.95 25.74 4.21
C ASP A 144 -1.70 25.36 5.67
N PRO A 145 -2.22 26.12 6.64
CA PRO A 145 -1.95 25.90 8.06
C PRO A 145 -2.58 24.59 8.59
N ARG A 146 -3.47 23.97 7.83
CA ARG A 146 -4.13 22.73 8.24
C ARG A 146 -3.13 21.57 8.26
N PRO A 147 -3.09 20.77 9.34
CA PRO A 147 -2.34 19.53 9.31
C PRO A 147 -2.96 18.55 8.30
N LEU A 148 -2.12 17.71 7.69
CA LEU A 148 -2.55 16.62 6.82
C LEU A 148 -2.27 15.28 7.49
N TYR A 149 -3.31 14.46 7.64
CA TYR A 149 -3.21 13.08 8.12
C TYR A 149 -3.32 12.11 6.95
N ILE A 150 -2.44 11.10 6.91
CA ILE A 150 -2.42 10.12 5.82
C ILE A 150 -2.45 8.71 6.42
N GLU A 151 -3.39 7.91 5.91
CA GLU A 151 -3.41 6.46 6.10
C GLU A 151 -3.03 5.77 4.79
N VAL A 152 -2.08 4.84 4.86
CA VAL A 152 -1.55 4.10 3.69
C VAL A 152 -2.18 2.71 3.64
N LYS A 153 -2.63 2.30 2.47
CA LYS A 153 -3.11 0.94 2.21
C LYS A 153 -2.25 0.27 1.14
N SER A 154 -1.58 -0.80 1.51
CA SER A 154 -0.85 -1.65 0.55
C SER A 154 -1.83 -2.48 -0.26
N VAL A 155 -1.77 -2.41 -1.58
CA VAL A 155 -2.68 -3.10 -2.50
C VAL A 155 -1.92 -4.08 -3.37
N THR A 156 -2.32 -5.34 -3.32
CA THR A 156 -1.73 -6.46 -4.08
C THR A 156 -2.74 -7.21 -4.93
N LEU A 157 -4.03 -7.19 -4.52
CA LEU A 157 -5.13 -7.79 -5.28
C LEU A 157 -5.38 -7.00 -6.56
N ALA A 158 -5.63 -7.70 -7.67
CA ALA A 158 -6.09 -7.10 -8.91
C ALA A 158 -6.99 -8.04 -9.70
N GLU A 159 -7.87 -7.44 -10.48
CA GLU A 159 -8.68 -8.07 -11.49
C GLU A 159 -8.44 -7.35 -12.83
N GLY A 160 -7.91 -8.08 -13.81
CA GLY A 160 -7.41 -7.46 -15.03
C GLY A 160 -6.36 -6.37 -14.74
N ILE A 161 -6.65 -5.15 -15.16
CA ILE A 161 -5.79 -3.97 -14.95
C ILE A 161 -6.23 -3.08 -13.77
N THR A 162 -7.21 -3.54 -12.99
CA THR A 162 -7.74 -2.79 -11.84
C THR A 162 -7.23 -3.40 -10.54
N ALA A 163 -6.52 -2.61 -9.75
CA ALA A 163 -6.17 -2.96 -8.38
C ALA A 163 -7.41 -2.85 -7.49
N ARG A 164 -7.59 -3.79 -6.56
CA ARG A 164 -8.77 -3.85 -5.70
C ARG A 164 -8.39 -3.91 -4.23
N PHE A 165 -9.14 -3.22 -3.40
CA PHE A 165 -8.96 -3.20 -1.95
C PHE A 165 -10.31 -3.15 -1.23
N PRO A 166 -10.48 -3.90 -0.12
CA PRO A 166 -9.50 -4.80 0.51
C PRO A 166 -9.46 -6.20 -0.12
N ASP A 167 -8.47 -7.01 0.26
CA ASP A 167 -8.39 -8.42 -0.13
C ASP A 167 -9.03 -9.38 0.88
N ALA A 168 -9.57 -8.85 1.98
CA ALA A 168 -10.37 -9.53 3.01
C ALA A 168 -11.19 -8.51 3.78
N VAL A 169 -12.26 -8.94 4.46
CA VAL A 169 -13.06 -8.08 5.35
C VAL A 169 -12.18 -7.39 6.38
N THR A 170 -12.31 -6.06 6.51
CA THR A 170 -11.41 -5.23 7.33
C THR A 170 -12.14 -4.20 8.20
N GLU A 171 -12.52 -4.57 9.41
CA GLU A 171 -13.08 -3.63 10.40
C GLU A 171 -12.11 -2.50 10.74
N ARG A 172 -10.81 -2.83 10.84
CA ARG A 172 -9.77 -1.82 11.07
C ARG A 172 -9.72 -0.82 9.92
N GLY A 173 -9.90 -1.27 8.67
CA GLY A 173 -9.94 -0.38 7.51
C GLY A 173 -11.09 0.63 7.58
N ARG A 174 -12.28 0.18 7.98
CA ARG A 174 -13.45 1.05 8.17
C ARG A 174 -13.24 2.07 9.27
N ARG A 175 -12.72 1.64 10.42
CA ARG A 175 -12.40 2.53 11.54
C ARG A 175 -11.42 3.64 11.14
N HIS A 176 -10.37 3.33 10.35
CA HIS A 176 -9.45 4.36 9.86
C HIS A 176 -10.15 5.36 8.93
N LEU A 177 -11.15 4.95 8.14
CA LEU A 177 -11.97 5.87 7.33
C LEU A 177 -12.81 6.80 8.21
N GLU A 178 -13.42 6.28 9.26
CA GLU A 178 -14.19 7.06 10.26
C GLU A 178 -13.29 8.11 10.93
N GLU A 179 -12.08 7.73 11.32
CA GLU A 179 -11.09 8.63 11.93
C GLU A 179 -10.62 9.72 10.98
N LEU A 180 -10.32 9.37 9.71
CA LEU A 180 -9.98 10.35 8.70
C LEU A 180 -11.13 11.34 8.45
N THR A 181 -12.38 10.86 8.46
CA THR A 181 -13.58 11.69 8.33
C THR A 181 -13.73 12.63 9.53
N THR A 182 -13.54 12.13 10.74
CA THR A 182 -13.58 12.93 11.96
C THR A 182 -12.52 14.05 11.95
N LEU A 183 -11.29 13.73 11.57
CA LEU A 183 -10.20 14.71 11.45
C LEU A 183 -10.50 15.75 10.38
N HIS A 184 -11.09 15.34 9.25
CA HIS A 184 -11.51 16.27 8.21
C HIS A 184 -12.57 17.24 8.72
N SER A 185 -13.59 16.74 9.42
CA SER A 185 -14.67 17.54 10.01
C SER A 185 -14.14 18.50 11.09
N ALA A 186 -13.02 18.16 11.76
CA ALA A 186 -12.33 19.03 12.71
C ALA A 186 -11.41 20.08 12.05
N GLY A 187 -11.44 20.20 10.71
CA GLY A 187 -10.70 21.21 9.95
C GLY A 187 -9.31 20.78 9.47
N ALA A 188 -8.88 19.54 9.70
CA ALA A 188 -7.64 19.02 9.12
C ALA A 188 -7.84 18.62 7.65
N ARG A 189 -6.74 18.48 6.91
CA ARG A 189 -6.74 17.66 5.69
C ARG A 189 -6.58 16.19 6.09
N SER A 190 -7.26 15.31 5.41
CA SER A 190 -7.15 13.87 5.63
C SER A 190 -7.09 13.12 4.30
N MET A 191 -6.28 12.06 4.24
CA MET A 191 -6.02 11.34 3.01
C MET A 191 -5.92 9.83 3.24
N LEU A 192 -6.61 9.06 2.41
CA LEU A 192 -6.38 7.65 2.23
C LEU A 192 -5.50 7.45 0.98
N LEU A 193 -4.33 6.84 1.14
CA LEU A 193 -3.36 6.64 0.06
C LEU A 193 -3.17 5.15 -0.23
N PHE A 194 -3.65 4.69 -1.36
CA PHE A 194 -3.41 3.34 -1.86
C PHE A 194 -2.03 3.25 -2.52
N VAL A 195 -1.21 2.29 -2.10
CA VAL A 195 0.08 1.97 -2.71
C VAL A 195 -0.04 0.62 -3.41
N VAL A 196 -0.18 0.65 -4.71
CA VAL A 196 -0.34 -0.53 -5.55
C VAL A 196 1.02 -1.14 -5.82
N GLN A 197 1.35 -2.24 -5.12
CA GLN A 197 2.66 -2.90 -5.19
C GLN A 197 2.74 -3.90 -6.36
N ARG A 198 2.27 -3.48 -7.53
CA ARG A 198 2.32 -4.26 -8.79
C ARG A 198 2.31 -3.32 -9.99
N GLY A 199 2.92 -3.75 -11.10
CA GLY A 199 3.19 -2.87 -12.25
C GLY A 199 2.16 -2.95 -13.37
N ASP A 200 1.12 -3.77 -13.26
CA ASP A 200 0.12 -4.06 -14.30
C ASP A 200 -1.24 -3.36 -14.09
N CYS A 201 -1.41 -2.62 -13.00
CA CYS A 201 -2.67 -1.93 -12.71
C CYS A 201 -2.65 -0.47 -13.19
N GLU A 202 -3.83 0.00 -13.66
CA GLU A 202 -4.05 1.34 -14.20
C GLU A 202 -5.10 2.14 -13.40
N ALA A 203 -5.78 1.50 -12.46
CA ALA A 203 -6.76 2.12 -11.56
C ALA A 203 -6.85 1.35 -10.24
N VAL A 204 -7.50 1.96 -9.23
CA VAL A 204 -7.87 1.31 -7.97
C VAL A 204 -9.38 1.42 -7.79
N GLU A 205 -10.01 0.34 -7.32
CA GLU A 205 -11.44 0.27 -6.99
C GLU A 205 -11.66 -0.44 -5.66
N PRO A 206 -12.74 -0.13 -4.92
CA PRO A 206 -13.16 -0.93 -3.77
C PRO A 206 -13.55 -2.34 -4.21
N ALA A 207 -13.21 -3.33 -3.38
CA ALA A 207 -13.58 -4.72 -3.60
C ALA A 207 -14.93 -5.01 -2.89
N ASP A 208 -16.01 -4.47 -3.41
CA ASP A 208 -17.35 -4.54 -2.79
C ASP A 208 -17.87 -5.98 -2.67
N ASP A 209 -17.43 -6.89 -3.53
CA ASP A 209 -17.72 -8.32 -3.45
C ASP A 209 -17.01 -9.02 -2.28
N ILE A 210 -15.94 -8.41 -1.73
CA ILE A 210 -15.16 -8.93 -0.60
C ILE A 210 -15.58 -8.24 0.71
N ASP A 211 -15.67 -6.91 0.70
CA ASP A 211 -16.09 -6.10 1.85
C ASP A 211 -16.98 -4.94 1.40
N PRO A 212 -18.28 -5.19 1.18
CA PRO A 212 -19.22 -4.15 0.78
C PRO A 212 -19.31 -3.01 1.80
N ALA A 213 -19.15 -3.32 3.10
CA ALA A 213 -19.17 -2.32 4.16
C ALA A 213 -17.97 -1.36 4.08
N TYR A 214 -16.79 -1.86 3.67
CA TYR A 214 -15.64 -1.01 3.41
C TYR A 214 -15.87 -0.08 2.21
N GLY A 215 -16.44 -0.61 1.11
CA GLY A 215 -16.74 0.19 -0.08
C GLY A 215 -17.73 1.32 0.20
N ILE A 216 -18.78 1.05 0.98
CA ILE A 216 -19.74 2.06 1.45
C ILE A 216 -19.01 3.13 2.29
N ALA A 217 -18.22 2.71 3.28
CA ALA A 217 -17.48 3.63 4.14
C ALA A 217 -16.49 4.50 3.36
N LEU A 218 -15.81 3.93 2.35
CA LEU A 218 -14.89 4.65 1.48
C LEU A 218 -15.60 5.75 0.68
N ARG A 219 -16.77 5.44 0.09
CA ARG A 219 -17.57 6.43 -0.65
C ARG A 219 -18.08 7.54 0.27
N GLN A 220 -18.53 7.19 1.47
CA GLN A 220 -18.99 8.15 2.48
C GLN A 220 -17.84 9.07 2.93
N ALA A 221 -16.67 8.52 3.22
CA ALA A 221 -15.50 9.30 3.60
C ALA A 221 -15.06 10.26 2.47
N ALA A 222 -15.04 9.78 1.22
CA ALA A 222 -14.73 10.62 0.06
C ALA A 222 -15.76 11.74 -0.13
N ALA A 223 -17.05 11.46 0.01
CA ALA A 223 -18.12 12.45 -0.05
C ALA A 223 -18.02 13.49 1.08
N ALA A 224 -17.53 13.08 2.25
CA ALA A 224 -17.29 13.97 3.39
C ALA A 224 -16.01 14.83 3.23
N GLY A 225 -15.19 14.61 2.19
CA GLY A 225 -14.01 15.40 1.87
C GLY A 225 -12.66 14.73 2.17
N VAL A 226 -12.63 13.47 2.59
CA VAL A 226 -11.39 12.70 2.71
C VAL A 226 -10.77 12.52 1.32
N GLU A 227 -9.55 12.98 1.14
CA GLU A 227 -8.83 12.81 -0.12
C GLU A 227 -8.51 11.33 -0.35
N THR A 228 -8.90 10.79 -1.48
CA THR A 228 -8.55 9.43 -1.89
C THR A 228 -7.56 9.47 -3.04
N ARG A 229 -6.37 8.91 -2.82
CA ARG A 229 -5.28 8.90 -3.80
C ARG A 229 -4.73 7.50 -3.96
N ALA A 230 -4.16 7.23 -5.11
CA ALA A 230 -3.46 5.98 -5.36
C ALA A 230 -2.16 6.22 -6.13
N VAL A 231 -1.12 5.47 -5.79
CA VAL A 231 0.15 5.47 -6.50
C VAL A 231 0.57 4.05 -6.85
N ARG A 232 1.12 3.88 -8.04
CA ARG A 232 1.72 2.62 -8.47
C ARG A 232 3.17 2.55 -8.04
N ALA A 233 3.52 1.47 -7.34
CA ALA A 233 4.88 1.12 -6.97
C ALA A 233 5.27 -0.17 -7.69
N ARG A 234 6.02 -0.05 -8.80
CA ARG A 234 6.52 -1.23 -9.52
C ARG A 234 7.55 -1.95 -8.68
N VAL A 235 7.39 -3.27 -8.62
CA VAL A 235 8.26 -4.16 -7.87
C VAL A 235 9.20 -4.91 -8.82
N ASN A 236 10.46 -4.99 -8.46
CA ASN A 236 11.47 -5.78 -9.17
C ASN A 236 12.57 -6.25 -8.20
N ALA A 237 13.56 -6.99 -8.72
CA ALA A 237 14.64 -7.54 -7.89
C ALA A 237 15.50 -6.48 -7.16
N ARG A 238 15.44 -5.21 -7.56
CA ARG A 238 16.18 -4.09 -6.95
C ARG A 238 15.37 -3.38 -5.86
N GLY A 239 14.04 -3.58 -5.83
CA GLY A 239 13.15 -2.97 -4.85
C GLY A 239 11.84 -2.44 -5.43
N LEU A 240 11.28 -1.43 -4.76
CA LEU A 240 10.04 -0.77 -5.13
C LEU A 240 10.34 0.58 -5.77
N ARG A 241 9.80 0.82 -6.95
CA ARG A 241 9.91 2.09 -7.66
C ARG A 241 8.56 2.79 -7.74
N LEU A 242 8.46 3.96 -7.16
CA LEU A 242 7.31 4.85 -7.34
C LEU A 242 7.25 5.30 -8.81
N GLU A 243 6.10 5.07 -9.49
CA GLU A 243 5.99 5.32 -10.93
C GLU A 243 5.03 6.43 -11.30
N LYS A 244 3.77 6.29 -10.94
CA LYS A 244 2.72 7.23 -11.32
C LYS A 244 1.55 7.22 -10.34
N GLU A 245 0.77 8.27 -10.36
CA GLU A 245 -0.54 8.32 -9.75
C GLU A 245 -1.55 7.49 -10.57
N LEU A 246 -2.45 6.80 -9.87
CA LEU A 246 -3.55 6.06 -10.47
C LEU A 246 -4.88 6.71 -10.09
N PRO A 247 -5.90 6.68 -10.96
CA PRO A 247 -7.23 7.07 -10.56
C PRO A 247 -7.81 6.07 -9.54
N VAL A 248 -8.48 6.61 -8.52
CA VAL A 248 -9.36 5.84 -7.63
C VAL A 248 -10.77 5.98 -8.17
N ARG A 249 -11.35 4.87 -8.60
CA ARG A 249 -12.71 4.79 -9.13
C ARG A 249 -13.63 4.26 -8.03
N MET A 250 -14.81 4.85 -7.93
CA MET A 250 -15.83 4.48 -6.93
C MET A 250 -17.17 4.28 -7.65
N PRO A 251 -17.31 3.16 -8.39
CA PRO A 251 -18.55 2.86 -9.12
C PRO A 251 -19.75 2.71 -8.19
#